data_1be7a07add9c4498b4fc1284e00a7b24
#
_entry.id   1be7a07add9c4498b4fc1284e00a7b24
#
_cell.length_a   1.000
_cell.length_b   1.000
_cell.length_c   1.000
_cell.angle_alpha   90.00
_cell.angle_beta   90.00
_cell.angle_gamma   90.00
#
_symmetry.space_group_name_H-M   'P 1'
#
loop_
_entity.id
_entity.type
_entity.pdbx_description
1 polymer ?
#
loop_
_entity_poly.entity_id
_entity_poly.type
_entity_poly.pdbx_seq_one_letter_code
_entity_poly.pdbx_strand_id
1 'polypeptide(L)'
;VFGPLPGKEFYDPCDYFGRDIEGIISKLDDLKRLGISCIYLNPIGEAASNHRYNTSDYKKVDPFLGNNEDFKRLCQLAKERRIHVILDGVYSHTGDDSVYFNKKGNYEEPGAYQGEESKYYDWYDFNEDGTYKSWWGFETLPEVNELNEKFVDYIITGEDSVIKHWLKLGASGFRLDVADELPDEFIFKLRSELKKKFKNYTLIGEVWEDVTTKESYGTKRKYALGKGLDSAMNYPLKVNVTDYLLGNQSAKDMKTFLISQQCNYPKPLYYALMNLLSSHDIPRIRTTLATGMNENLPSREQQAEYVITSKMDQKGKALTRLAMAVQFFVPGMPCIYYGDEYGMHGLMDPFNRGAFFENDKETYQEVLRLTSLRNREKVLQTGYALYMAPTENVLAILRFISEKKDVFGEASENKAIL
;
A
#
# COMPACT_ATOMS: atom_id res chain seq x y z
N VAL A 1 -9.76 -19.82 -10.58
CA VAL A 1 -8.69 -20.59 -11.21
C VAL A 1 -7.48 -19.68 -11.35
N PHE A 2 -6.41 -19.99 -10.65
CA PHE A 2 -5.17 -19.21 -10.65
C PHE A 2 -4.08 -19.96 -11.44
N GLY A 3 -4.41 -20.38 -12.66
CA GLY A 3 -3.46 -20.97 -13.57
C GLY A 3 -2.91 -19.95 -14.56
N PRO A 4 -1.81 -20.24 -15.25
CA PRO A 4 -1.36 -19.43 -16.37
C PRO A 4 -2.45 -19.33 -17.44
N LEU A 5 -2.34 -18.38 -18.36
CA LEU A 5 -3.26 -18.26 -19.48
C LEU A 5 -3.34 -19.58 -20.28
N PRO A 6 -4.49 -19.90 -20.89
CA PRO A 6 -4.62 -21.12 -21.69
C PRO A 6 -3.49 -21.26 -22.72
N GLY A 7 -2.80 -22.40 -22.71
CA GLY A 7 -1.67 -22.67 -23.59
C GLY A 7 -0.30 -22.26 -23.07
N LYS A 8 -0.21 -21.70 -21.85
CA LYS A 8 1.07 -21.43 -21.18
C LYS A 8 1.29 -22.38 -19.99
N GLU A 9 2.52 -22.81 -19.78
CA GLU A 9 2.91 -23.69 -18.67
C GLU A 9 3.19 -22.93 -17.37
N PHE A 10 3.52 -21.63 -17.46
CA PHE A 10 3.82 -20.80 -16.29
C PHE A 10 3.20 -19.43 -16.40
N TYR A 11 3.15 -18.73 -15.25
CA TYR A 11 2.85 -17.31 -15.20
C TYR A 11 3.96 -16.49 -15.83
N ASP A 12 3.54 -15.59 -16.70
CA ASP A 12 4.39 -14.61 -17.34
C ASP A 12 4.02 -13.21 -16.75
N PRO A 13 4.99 -12.40 -16.30
CA PRO A 13 4.71 -11.04 -15.83
C PRO A 13 4.17 -10.13 -16.96
N CYS A 14 4.21 -10.56 -18.20
CA CYS A 14 3.57 -9.88 -19.33
C CYS A 14 2.14 -10.37 -19.61
N ASP A 15 1.58 -11.27 -18.78
CA ASP A 15 0.18 -11.71 -18.92
C ASP A 15 -0.76 -10.72 -18.20
N TYR A 16 -1.75 -10.22 -18.91
CA TYR A 16 -2.75 -9.27 -18.42
C TYR A 16 -4.11 -9.94 -18.34
N PHE A 17 -4.78 -9.82 -17.18
CA PHE A 17 -6.04 -10.50 -16.89
C PHE A 17 -7.26 -9.59 -16.99
N GLY A 18 -7.09 -8.38 -17.50
CA GLY A 18 -8.13 -7.38 -17.64
C GLY A 18 -8.44 -6.63 -16.35
N ARG A 19 -9.27 -5.65 -16.46
CA ARG A 19 -9.70 -4.61 -15.53
C ARG A 19 -8.80 -3.38 -15.59
N ASP A 20 -9.46 -2.24 -15.65
CA ASP A 20 -8.90 -0.95 -16.03
C ASP A 20 -9.47 0.16 -15.12
N ILE A 21 -9.11 1.39 -15.42
CA ILE A 21 -9.63 2.58 -14.73
C ILE A 21 -11.15 2.67 -14.85
N GLU A 22 -11.73 2.29 -16.00
CA GLU A 22 -13.19 2.30 -16.19
C GLU A 22 -13.89 1.30 -15.25
N GLY A 23 -13.27 0.14 -15.04
CA GLY A 23 -13.74 -0.85 -14.07
C GLY A 23 -13.79 -0.28 -12.65
N ILE A 24 -12.79 0.53 -12.25
CA ILE A 24 -12.79 1.23 -10.94
C ILE A 24 -13.89 2.28 -10.91
N ILE A 25 -14.05 3.08 -11.97
CA ILE A 25 -15.11 4.10 -12.08
C ILE A 25 -16.48 3.44 -11.88
N SER A 26 -16.74 2.31 -12.50
CA SER A 26 -17.99 1.58 -12.39
C SER A 26 -18.32 1.11 -10.95
N LYS A 27 -17.29 1.00 -10.08
CA LYS A 27 -17.42 0.56 -8.68
C LYS A 27 -17.38 1.69 -7.65
N LEU A 28 -17.27 2.95 -8.06
CA LEU A 28 -17.17 4.07 -7.12
C LEU A 28 -18.41 4.19 -6.20
N ASP A 29 -19.60 3.89 -6.69
CA ASP A 29 -20.82 3.93 -5.86
C ASP A 29 -20.86 2.77 -4.84
N ASP A 30 -20.36 1.60 -5.21
CA ASP A 30 -20.22 0.46 -4.30
C ASP A 30 -19.18 0.76 -3.21
N LEU A 31 -18.03 1.33 -3.59
CA LEU A 31 -16.99 1.77 -2.65
C LEU A 31 -17.52 2.86 -1.72
N LYS A 32 -18.28 3.82 -2.24
CA LYS A 32 -18.93 4.84 -1.42
C LYS A 32 -19.92 4.23 -0.43
N ARG A 33 -20.72 3.26 -0.86
CA ARG A 33 -21.66 2.52 0.00
C ARG A 33 -20.93 1.73 1.07
N LEU A 34 -19.79 1.12 0.74
CA LEU A 34 -18.92 0.43 1.70
C LEU A 34 -18.28 1.42 2.69
N GLY A 35 -18.36 2.72 2.48
CA GLY A 35 -17.82 3.75 3.38
C GLY A 35 -16.35 4.07 3.13
N ILE A 36 -15.82 3.73 1.95
CA ILE A 36 -14.45 4.06 1.54
C ILE A 36 -14.32 5.56 1.30
N SER A 37 -13.26 6.15 1.82
CA SER A 37 -12.92 7.57 1.66
C SER A 37 -11.62 7.81 0.89
N CYS A 38 -10.85 6.75 0.64
CA CYS A 38 -9.60 6.82 -0.11
C CYS A 38 -9.37 5.52 -0.88
N ILE A 39 -8.90 5.63 -2.11
CA ILE A 39 -8.40 4.52 -2.92
C ILE A 39 -6.90 4.70 -3.07
N TYR A 40 -6.12 3.69 -2.73
CA TYR A 40 -4.72 3.58 -3.08
C TYR A 40 -4.59 2.65 -4.28
N LEU A 41 -3.99 3.15 -5.35
CA LEU A 41 -3.73 2.38 -6.57
C LEU A 41 -2.27 1.94 -6.62
N ASN A 42 -2.04 0.65 -6.85
CA ASN A 42 -0.73 0.14 -7.27
C ASN A 42 -0.29 0.87 -8.56
N PRO A 43 0.97 0.73 -9.01
CA PRO A 43 1.48 1.49 -10.14
C PRO A 43 0.55 1.44 -11.36
N ILE A 44 0.22 2.60 -11.89
CA ILE A 44 -0.61 2.77 -13.10
C ILE A 44 0.18 3.28 -14.30
N GLY A 45 1.46 3.63 -14.09
CA GLY A 45 2.34 4.11 -15.15
C GLY A 45 2.62 3.04 -16.22
N GLU A 46 2.89 3.49 -17.44
CA GLU A 46 3.28 2.60 -18.55
C GLU A 46 4.46 1.73 -18.12
N ALA A 47 4.39 0.43 -18.37
CA ALA A 47 5.41 -0.55 -18.02
C ALA A 47 5.27 -1.83 -18.86
N ALA A 48 6.36 -2.59 -19.01
CA ALA A 48 6.33 -3.86 -19.72
C ALA A 48 5.69 -5.01 -18.93
N SER A 49 5.60 -4.89 -17.60
CA SER A 49 5.03 -5.94 -16.74
C SER A 49 3.63 -5.63 -16.26
N ASN A 50 2.89 -6.67 -15.89
CA ASN A 50 1.55 -6.54 -15.32
C ASN A 50 1.53 -5.90 -13.92
N HIS A 51 2.63 -5.98 -13.16
CA HIS A 51 2.77 -5.34 -11.85
C HIS A 51 3.15 -3.85 -11.93
N ARG A 52 3.75 -3.42 -13.02
CA ARG A 52 4.12 -2.03 -13.35
C ARG A 52 5.14 -1.36 -12.44
N TYR A 53 5.85 -2.12 -11.60
CA TYR A 53 6.94 -1.57 -10.79
C TYR A 53 8.20 -1.26 -11.62
N ASN A 54 8.33 -1.80 -12.84
CA ASN A 54 9.34 -1.42 -13.81
C ASN A 54 8.83 -0.27 -14.71
N THR A 55 8.65 0.91 -14.15
CA THR A 55 8.07 2.07 -14.83
C THR A 55 8.81 2.42 -16.12
N SER A 56 8.08 2.47 -17.24
CA SER A 56 8.60 2.89 -18.54
C SER A 56 8.41 4.39 -18.80
N ASP A 57 7.28 4.97 -18.35
CA ASP A 57 7.02 6.41 -18.40
C ASP A 57 6.24 6.86 -17.15
N TYR A 58 6.85 7.73 -16.35
CA TYR A 58 6.25 8.24 -15.10
C TYR A 58 5.01 9.12 -15.30
N LYS A 59 4.81 9.69 -16.47
CA LYS A 59 3.73 10.65 -16.74
C LYS A 59 2.61 10.10 -17.60
N LYS A 60 2.66 8.82 -17.93
CA LYS A 60 1.72 8.19 -18.84
C LYS A 60 1.06 7.00 -18.18
N VAL A 61 -0.27 6.98 -18.19
CA VAL A 61 -1.03 5.79 -17.79
C VAL A 61 -0.76 4.67 -18.77
N ASP A 62 -0.58 3.46 -18.25
CA ASP A 62 -0.43 2.23 -19.05
C ASP A 62 -1.64 2.04 -19.98
N PRO A 63 -1.42 1.83 -21.30
CA PRO A 63 -2.52 1.69 -22.25
C PRO A 63 -3.51 0.55 -21.93
N PHE A 64 -3.09 -0.50 -21.21
CA PHE A 64 -3.98 -1.56 -20.75
C PHE A 64 -4.92 -1.12 -19.62
N LEU A 65 -4.63 -0.01 -18.95
CA LEU A 65 -5.47 0.55 -17.90
C LEU A 65 -6.34 1.71 -18.41
N GLY A 66 -5.99 2.31 -19.53
CA GLY A 66 -6.62 3.49 -20.08
C GLY A 66 -5.61 4.58 -20.46
N ASN A 67 -5.91 5.82 -20.14
CA ASN A 67 -5.05 6.96 -20.42
C ASN A 67 -5.15 8.04 -19.34
N ASN A 68 -4.39 9.12 -19.47
CA ASN A 68 -4.35 10.21 -18.49
C ASN A 68 -5.72 10.90 -18.30
N GLU A 69 -6.54 11.01 -19.34
CA GLU A 69 -7.88 11.60 -19.23
C GLU A 69 -8.84 10.66 -18.49
N ASP A 70 -8.70 9.33 -18.64
CA ASP A 70 -9.46 8.36 -17.86
C ASP A 70 -9.10 8.44 -16.38
N PHE A 71 -7.80 8.59 -16.05
CA PHE A 71 -7.37 8.81 -14.67
C PHE A 71 -7.92 10.12 -14.09
N LYS A 72 -7.87 11.21 -14.84
CA LYS A 72 -8.45 12.49 -14.44
C LYS A 72 -9.94 12.37 -14.19
N ARG A 73 -10.68 11.65 -15.06
CA ARG A 73 -12.11 11.36 -14.90
C ARG A 73 -12.37 10.52 -13.65
N LEU A 74 -11.57 9.50 -13.38
CA LEU A 74 -11.64 8.73 -12.14
C LEU A 74 -11.51 9.63 -10.91
N CYS A 75 -10.48 10.49 -10.87
CA CYS A 75 -10.26 11.41 -9.75
C CYS A 75 -11.42 12.39 -9.56
N GLN A 76 -12.00 12.92 -10.65
CA GLN A 76 -13.15 13.81 -10.60
C GLN A 76 -14.38 13.11 -10.01
N LEU A 77 -14.73 11.94 -10.54
CA LEU A 77 -15.89 11.16 -10.09
C LEU A 77 -15.74 10.63 -8.66
N ALA A 78 -14.50 10.28 -8.27
CA ALA A 78 -14.17 9.90 -6.90
C ALA A 78 -14.37 11.10 -5.95
N LYS A 79 -13.89 12.29 -6.32
CA LYS A 79 -14.04 13.53 -5.54
C LYS A 79 -15.51 13.90 -5.31
N GLU A 80 -16.39 13.75 -6.30
CA GLU A 80 -17.83 13.95 -6.16
C GLU A 80 -18.43 13.04 -5.06
N ARG A 81 -17.84 11.87 -4.85
CA ARG A 81 -18.21 10.91 -3.82
C ARG A 81 -17.42 11.07 -2.51
N ARG A 82 -16.57 12.10 -2.41
CA ARG A 82 -15.65 12.34 -1.29
C ARG A 82 -14.66 11.20 -1.09
N ILE A 83 -14.21 10.61 -2.18
CA ILE A 83 -13.16 9.59 -2.22
C ILE A 83 -11.90 10.24 -2.78
N HIS A 84 -10.79 10.10 -2.06
CA HIS A 84 -9.46 10.52 -2.49
C HIS A 84 -8.78 9.40 -3.28
N VAL A 85 -7.88 9.76 -4.18
CA VAL A 85 -7.08 8.79 -4.94
C VAL A 85 -5.61 9.03 -4.66
N ILE A 86 -4.91 8.02 -4.17
CA ILE A 86 -3.47 8.01 -3.90
C ILE A 86 -2.79 7.09 -4.91
N LEU A 87 -1.65 7.52 -5.44
CA LEU A 87 -0.85 6.75 -6.39
C LEU A 87 0.37 6.11 -5.75
N ASP A 88 0.84 5.03 -6.34
CA ASP A 88 2.14 4.45 -6.01
C ASP A 88 3.26 5.26 -6.69
N GLY A 89 4.28 5.58 -5.92
CA GLY A 89 5.47 6.31 -6.35
C GLY A 89 6.69 5.41 -6.31
N VAL A 90 7.09 4.90 -7.47
CA VAL A 90 8.24 4.01 -7.64
C VAL A 90 9.42 4.86 -8.11
N TYR A 91 10.24 5.35 -7.18
CA TYR A 91 11.28 6.34 -7.49
C TYR A 91 12.72 5.86 -7.24
N SER A 92 12.92 4.63 -6.80
CA SER A 92 14.25 4.02 -6.59
C SER A 92 14.85 3.41 -7.86
N HIS A 93 14.02 3.09 -8.85
CA HIS A 93 14.43 2.45 -10.10
C HIS A 93 13.43 2.74 -11.23
N THR A 94 13.83 2.43 -12.45
CA THR A 94 12.96 2.45 -13.65
C THR A 94 12.97 1.08 -14.31
N GLY A 95 12.15 0.88 -15.35
CA GLY A 95 12.32 -0.26 -16.26
C GLY A 95 13.55 -0.09 -17.14
N ASP A 96 14.21 -1.18 -17.50
CA ASP A 96 15.32 -1.17 -18.46
C ASP A 96 14.85 -0.78 -19.87
N ASP A 97 13.58 -0.95 -20.14
CA ASP A 97 12.88 -0.58 -21.38
C ASP A 97 12.28 0.83 -21.36
N SER A 98 12.45 1.58 -20.25
CA SER A 98 11.85 2.91 -20.07
C SER A 98 12.38 3.95 -21.05
N VAL A 99 11.63 5.03 -21.25
CA VAL A 99 12.08 6.22 -22.02
C VAL A 99 13.35 6.84 -21.43
N TYR A 100 13.63 6.58 -20.15
CA TYR A 100 14.78 7.12 -19.43
C TYR A 100 16.03 6.29 -19.62
N PHE A 101 15.92 4.95 -19.62
CA PHE A 101 17.04 4.04 -19.74
C PHE A 101 17.22 3.49 -21.17
N ASN A 102 16.11 3.07 -21.79
CA ASN A 102 16.00 2.64 -23.18
C ASN A 102 16.97 1.52 -23.61
N LYS A 103 17.27 0.55 -22.74
CA LYS A 103 18.20 -0.56 -23.05
C LYS A 103 17.78 -1.34 -24.30
N LYS A 104 16.47 -1.46 -24.53
CA LYS A 104 15.90 -2.22 -25.66
C LYS A 104 15.79 -1.42 -26.95
N GLY A 105 16.10 -0.13 -26.95
CA GLY A 105 16.01 0.74 -28.13
C GLY A 105 14.58 0.97 -28.62
N ASN A 106 13.60 0.97 -27.72
CA ASN A 106 12.19 1.15 -28.05
C ASN A 106 11.83 2.59 -28.44
N TYR A 107 12.68 3.55 -28.11
CA TYR A 107 12.43 4.99 -28.30
C TYR A 107 13.51 5.61 -29.21
N GLU A 108 13.11 6.57 -30.04
CA GLU A 108 14.02 7.31 -30.93
C GLU A 108 15.00 8.20 -30.17
N GLU A 109 14.51 8.85 -29.06
CA GLU A 109 15.38 9.62 -28.18
C GLU A 109 16.30 8.68 -27.38
N PRO A 110 17.62 8.99 -27.28
CA PRO A 110 18.54 8.14 -26.53
C PRO A 110 18.22 8.17 -25.04
N GLY A 111 18.04 6.99 -24.44
CA GLY A 111 18.03 6.80 -23.00
C GLY A 111 19.45 6.69 -22.44
N ALA A 112 19.57 6.58 -21.14
CA ALA A 112 20.86 6.53 -20.45
C ALA A 112 21.78 5.38 -20.93
N TYR A 113 21.20 4.25 -21.32
CA TYR A 113 21.95 3.08 -21.80
C TYR A 113 22.67 3.33 -23.14
N GLN A 114 22.23 4.31 -23.94
CA GLN A 114 22.88 4.68 -25.18
C GLN A 114 24.12 5.60 -24.97
N GLY A 115 24.30 6.13 -23.76
CA GLY A 115 25.50 6.88 -23.40
C GLY A 115 25.27 8.32 -22.93
N GLU A 116 26.38 9.05 -22.75
CA GLU A 116 26.41 10.38 -22.13
C GLU A 116 25.64 11.46 -22.92
N GLU A 117 25.30 11.23 -24.14
CA GLU A 117 24.46 12.14 -24.95
C GLU A 117 23.01 12.20 -24.43
N SER A 118 22.57 11.19 -23.67
CA SER A 118 21.25 11.16 -23.07
C SER A 118 21.13 12.19 -21.95
N LYS A 119 20.03 12.97 -21.98
CA LYS A 119 19.68 13.87 -20.88
C LYS A 119 19.45 13.16 -19.53
N TYR A 120 19.28 11.84 -19.56
CA TYR A 120 19.03 10.97 -18.40
C TYR A 120 20.27 10.21 -17.93
N TYR A 121 21.42 10.34 -18.61
CA TYR A 121 22.61 9.56 -18.31
C TYR A 121 23.02 9.66 -16.83
N ASP A 122 23.08 10.88 -16.33
CA ASP A 122 23.48 11.18 -14.94
C ASP A 122 22.50 10.64 -13.88
N TRP A 123 21.34 10.10 -14.29
CA TRP A 123 20.40 9.49 -13.36
C TRP A 123 20.86 8.13 -12.84
N TYR A 124 21.77 7.48 -13.56
CA TYR A 124 22.18 6.09 -13.33
C TYR A 124 23.68 5.98 -13.13
N ASP A 125 24.08 4.98 -12.34
CA ASP A 125 25.48 4.67 -12.10
C ASP A 125 25.93 3.53 -13.02
N PHE A 126 26.86 3.84 -13.94
CA PHE A 126 27.49 2.89 -14.85
C PHE A 126 28.88 2.52 -14.35
N ASN A 127 29.25 1.24 -14.49
CA ASN A 127 30.59 0.73 -14.24
C ASN A 127 31.47 0.86 -15.51
N GLU A 128 32.78 0.76 -15.32
CA GLU A 128 33.75 0.84 -16.44
C GLU A 128 33.56 -0.26 -17.50
N ASP A 129 32.97 -1.39 -17.13
CA ASP A 129 32.67 -2.52 -18.02
C ASP A 129 31.32 -2.37 -18.75
N GLY A 130 30.63 -1.26 -18.57
CA GLY A 130 29.33 -0.99 -19.19
C GLY A 130 28.14 -1.62 -18.45
N THR A 131 28.35 -2.31 -17.33
CA THR A 131 27.28 -2.72 -16.43
C THR A 131 26.79 -1.52 -15.64
N TYR A 132 25.64 -1.64 -15.00
CA TYR A 132 25.01 -0.57 -14.23
C TYR A 132 24.44 -1.07 -12.92
N LYS A 133 24.30 -0.18 -11.97
CA LYS A 133 23.66 -0.48 -10.69
C LYS A 133 22.18 -0.81 -10.93
N SER A 134 21.71 -1.91 -10.33
CA SER A 134 20.32 -2.36 -10.47
C SER A 134 19.75 -2.75 -9.12
N TRP A 135 18.45 -2.53 -8.96
CA TRP A 135 17.73 -2.79 -7.74
C TRP A 135 17.81 -4.30 -7.39
N TRP A 136 18.46 -4.59 -6.26
CA TRP A 136 18.73 -5.95 -5.76
C TRP A 136 19.35 -6.89 -6.80
N GLY A 137 20.08 -6.37 -7.79
CA GLY A 137 20.71 -7.14 -8.84
C GLY A 137 19.80 -7.56 -9.99
N PHE A 138 18.57 -7.07 -10.04
CA PHE A 138 17.66 -7.27 -11.17
C PHE A 138 17.99 -6.31 -12.31
N GLU A 139 18.69 -6.79 -13.34
CA GLU A 139 19.09 -5.96 -14.49
C GLU A 139 17.92 -5.27 -15.22
N THR A 140 16.70 -5.80 -15.09
CA THR A 140 15.50 -5.17 -15.64
C THR A 140 15.04 -3.94 -14.86
N LEU A 141 15.68 -3.65 -13.72
CA LEU A 141 15.35 -2.56 -12.82
C LEU A 141 16.57 -1.70 -12.52
N PRO A 142 17.07 -0.91 -13.51
CA PRO A 142 18.19 0.01 -13.30
C PRO A 142 17.85 1.00 -12.17
N GLU A 143 18.73 1.05 -11.18
CA GLU A 143 18.59 1.92 -10.01
C GLU A 143 18.95 3.36 -10.39
N VAL A 144 18.19 4.32 -9.87
CA VAL A 144 18.45 5.74 -10.10
C VAL A 144 19.17 6.36 -8.92
N ASN A 145 19.92 7.43 -9.18
CA ASN A 145 20.45 8.30 -8.14
C ASN A 145 19.37 9.31 -7.76
N GLU A 146 18.62 9.02 -6.69
CA GLU A 146 17.47 9.83 -6.26
C GLU A 146 17.86 11.24 -5.81
N LEU A 147 19.13 11.49 -5.49
CA LEU A 147 19.63 12.82 -5.12
C LEU A 147 20.22 13.59 -6.30
N ASN A 148 20.29 13.00 -7.49
CA ASN A 148 20.66 13.71 -8.69
C ASN A 148 19.73 14.92 -8.93
N GLU A 149 20.27 16.11 -9.12
CA GLU A 149 19.47 17.35 -9.21
C GLU A 149 18.48 17.31 -10.39
N LYS A 150 18.86 16.74 -11.54
CA LYS A 150 17.99 16.63 -12.71
C LYS A 150 16.84 15.63 -12.44
N PHE A 151 17.14 14.52 -11.75
CA PHE A 151 16.12 13.55 -11.36
C PHE A 151 15.14 14.16 -10.34
N VAL A 152 15.67 14.82 -9.30
CA VAL A 152 14.85 15.54 -8.32
C VAL A 152 13.97 16.60 -8.98
N ASP A 153 14.50 17.33 -9.95
CA ASP A 153 13.72 18.33 -10.68
C ASP A 153 12.62 17.68 -11.51
N TYR A 154 12.93 16.59 -12.21
CA TYR A 154 11.95 15.87 -13.00
C TYR A 154 10.84 15.22 -12.17
N ILE A 155 11.19 14.62 -11.03
CA ILE A 155 10.20 13.94 -10.17
C ILE A 155 9.47 14.94 -9.26
N ILE A 156 10.16 15.90 -8.63
CA ILE A 156 9.63 16.66 -7.49
C ILE A 156 9.47 18.14 -7.78
N THR A 157 10.59 18.86 -8.12
CA THR A 157 10.65 20.30 -7.99
C THR A 157 10.28 21.05 -9.24
N GLY A 158 10.56 20.52 -10.42
CA GLY A 158 10.28 21.14 -11.71
C GLY A 158 8.82 21.59 -11.84
N GLU A 159 8.58 22.58 -12.66
CA GLU A 159 7.23 23.11 -12.89
C GLU A 159 6.29 22.04 -13.47
N ASP A 160 6.81 21.19 -14.33
CA ASP A 160 6.12 20.02 -14.91
C ASP A 160 6.66 18.69 -14.33
N SER A 161 6.97 18.66 -13.04
CA SER A 161 7.44 17.44 -12.38
C SER A 161 6.37 16.36 -12.34
N VAL A 162 6.81 15.11 -12.18
CA VAL A 162 5.93 13.92 -12.12
C VAL A 162 4.86 14.09 -11.04
N ILE A 163 5.23 14.49 -9.82
CA ILE A 163 4.25 14.67 -8.75
C ILE A 163 3.24 15.77 -9.10
N LYS A 164 3.68 16.88 -9.68
CA LYS A 164 2.78 17.99 -10.07
C LYS A 164 1.87 17.59 -11.22
N HIS A 165 2.36 16.78 -12.16
CA HIS A 165 1.55 16.22 -13.23
C HIS A 165 0.35 15.43 -12.68
N TRP A 166 0.60 14.45 -11.80
CA TRP A 166 -0.47 13.64 -11.22
C TRP A 166 -1.41 14.43 -10.30
N LEU A 167 -0.87 15.41 -9.55
CA LEU A 167 -1.71 16.30 -8.73
C LEU A 167 -2.63 17.19 -9.59
N LYS A 168 -2.17 17.67 -10.75
CA LYS A 168 -3.01 18.40 -11.72
C LYS A 168 -4.13 17.52 -12.26
N LEU A 169 -3.91 16.23 -12.43
CA LEU A 169 -4.93 15.26 -12.85
C LEU A 169 -5.88 14.85 -11.72
N GLY A 170 -5.58 15.18 -10.47
CA GLY A 170 -6.49 15.00 -9.34
C GLY A 170 -6.04 14.03 -8.26
N ALA A 171 -4.82 13.48 -8.34
CA ALA A 171 -4.26 12.68 -7.26
C ALA A 171 -4.21 13.47 -5.94
N SER A 172 -4.40 12.80 -4.81
CA SER A 172 -4.45 13.38 -3.47
C SER A 172 -3.23 13.04 -2.61
N GLY A 173 -2.25 12.37 -3.17
CA GLY A 173 -1.03 11.97 -2.47
C GLY A 173 -0.36 10.76 -3.11
N PHE A 174 0.66 10.26 -2.43
CA PHE A 174 1.46 9.13 -2.91
C PHE A 174 1.76 8.14 -1.79
N ARG A 175 1.88 6.88 -2.14
CA ARG A 175 2.57 5.85 -1.38
C ARG A 175 3.95 5.66 -2.01
N LEU A 176 5.00 5.68 -1.22
CA LEU A 176 6.35 5.44 -1.69
C LEU A 176 6.66 3.95 -1.62
N ASP A 177 6.92 3.38 -2.79
CA ASP A 177 7.44 2.04 -2.96
C ASP A 177 8.83 1.95 -2.33
N VAL A 178 9.09 0.84 -1.64
CA VAL A 178 10.36 0.57 -0.95
C VAL A 178 11.00 1.82 -0.33
N ALA A 179 10.28 2.49 0.58
CA ALA A 179 10.72 3.76 1.16
C ALA A 179 12.11 3.68 1.80
N ASP A 180 12.56 2.48 2.18
CA ASP A 180 13.89 2.22 2.74
C ASP A 180 15.03 2.41 1.72
N GLU A 181 14.75 2.29 0.43
CA GLU A 181 15.70 2.54 -0.65
C GLU A 181 15.85 4.05 -0.95
N LEU A 182 14.85 4.86 -0.59
CA LEU A 182 14.87 6.30 -0.86
C LEU A 182 15.62 7.06 0.24
N PRO A 183 16.57 7.96 -0.08
CA PRO A 183 17.20 8.82 0.91
C PRO A 183 16.19 9.69 1.67
N ASP A 184 16.44 9.95 2.97
CA ASP A 184 15.58 10.83 3.78
C ASP A 184 15.41 12.21 3.15
N GLU A 185 16.46 12.75 2.55
CA GLU A 185 16.46 14.06 1.86
C GLU A 185 15.48 14.10 0.69
N PHE A 186 15.40 13.00 -0.09
CA PHE A 186 14.43 12.86 -1.18
C PHE A 186 13.01 12.88 -0.64
N ILE A 187 12.73 12.08 0.40
CA ILE A 187 11.41 12.00 1.03
C ILE A 187 11.00 13.35 1.62
N PHE A 188 11.91 14.05 2.30
CA PHE A 188 11.64 15.38 2.88
C PHE A 188 11.31 16.42 1.82
N LYS A 189 12.06 16.41 0.71
CA LYS A 189 11.84 17.32 -0.41
C LYS A 189 10.48 17.05 -1.07
N LEU A 190 10.17 15.79 -1.32
CA LEU A 190 8.89 15.37 -1.91
C LEU A 190 7.72 15.80 -1.00
N ARG A 191 7.80 15.49 0.30
CA ARG A 191 6.76 15.91 1.26
C ARG A 191 6.60 17.42 1.31
N SER A 192 7.71 18.16 1.31
CA SER A 192 7.68 19.63 1.31
C SER A 192 6.94 20.19 0.10
N GLU A 193 7.20 19.66 -1.10
CA GLU A 193 6.49 20.07 -2.33
C GLU A 193 5.00 19.73 -2.28
N LEU A 194 4.63 18.54 -1.81
CA LEU A 194 3.23 18.18 -1.62
C LEU A 194 2.51 19.15 -0.69
N LYS A 195 3.11 19.49 0.45
CA LYS A 195 2.49 20.34 1.48
C LYS A 195 2.40 21.81 1.08
N LYS A 196 3.20 22.28 0.12
CA LYS A 196 3.06 23.64 -0.46
C LYS A 196 1.71 23.82 -1.19
N LYS A 197 1.23 22.77 -1.84
CA LYS A 197 -0.06 22.79 -2.58
C LYS A 197 -1.26 22.65 -1.65
N PHE A 198 -1.28 21.58 -0.85
CA PHE A 198 -2.34 21.31 0.12
C PHE A 198 -1.78 20.57 1.33
N LYS A 199 -2.08 21.07 2.52
CA LYS A 199 -1.65 20.43 3.79
C LYS A 199 -2.16 18.99 3.93
N ASN A 200 -3.30 18.69 3.31
CA ASN A 200 -3.98 17.38 3.42
C ASN A 200 -3.51 16.35 2.38
N TYR A 201 -2.63 16.69 1.45
CA TYR A 201 -2.01 15.66 0.62
C TYR A 201 -1.17 14.73 1.47
N THR A 202 -1.31 13.44 1.22
CA THR A 202 -0.76 12.39 2.09
C THR A 202 0.45 11.73 1.42
N LEU A 203 1.49 11.51 2.22
CA LEU A 203 2.65 10.72 1.85
C LEU A 203 2.74 9.51 2.77
N ILE A 204 2.51 8.32 2.21
CA ILE A 204 2.57 7.04 2.90
C ILE A 204 3.88 6.36 2.50
N GLY A 205 4.61 5.75 3.42
CA GLY A 205 5.78 4.94 3.10
C GLY A 205 5.49 3.45 3.22
N GLU A 206 6.02 2.67 2.29
CA GLU A 206 6.16 1.24 2.51
C GLU A 206 7.39 1.02 3.41
N VAL A 207 7.12 0.63 4.64
CA VAL A 207 8.12 0.23 5.63
C VAL A 207 7.58 -0.98 6.37
N TRP A 208 8.34 -2.06 6.40
CA TRP A 208 7.86 -3.35 6.92
C TRP A 208 7.98 -3.48 8.44
N GLU A 209 8.79 -2.63 9.06
CA GLU A 209 9.06 -2.65 10.50
C GLU A 209 8.55 -1.36 11.19
N ASP A 210 8.91 -1.18 12.46
CA ASP A 210 8.61 0.03 13.21
C ASP A 210 9.38 1.24 12.65
N VAL A 211 8.66 2.17 12.04
CA VAL A 211 9.23 3.38 11.39
C VAL A 211 9.96 4.31 12.36
N THR A 212 9.74 4.18 13.67
CA THR A 212 10.38 5.02 14.68
C THR A 212 11.77 4.54 15.06
N THR A 213 12.06 3.27 14.80
CA THR A 213 13.32 2.61 15.12
C THR A 213 14.03 2.08 13.89
N LYS A 214 13.42 2.18 12.71
CA LYS A 214 13.97 1.64 11.47
C LYS A 214 15.37 2.13 11.17
N GLU A 215 16.23 1.17 10.87
CA GLU A 215 17.55 1.39 10.31
C GLU A 215 17.62 0.72 8.93
N SER A 216 18.15 1.41 7.94
CA SER A 216 18.47 0.88 6.63
C SER A 216 19.82 1.43 6.15
N TYR A 217 20.61 0.58 5.51
CA TYR A 217 21.98 0.92 5.04
C TYR A 217 22.86 1.57 6.11
N GLY A 218 22.76 1.08 7.36
CA GLY A 218 23.54 1.57 8.51
C GLY A 218 23.11 2.95 9.02
N THR A 219 21.99 3.47 8.56
CA THR A 219 21.48 4.78 8.95
C THR A 219 20.09 4.67 9.60
N LYS A 220 19.93 5.29 10.78
CA LYS A 220 18.63 5.41 11.41
C LYS A 220 17.75 6.35 10.62
N ARG A 221 16.60 5.87 10.17
CA ARG A 221 15.69 6.62 9.31
C ARG A 221 14.90 7.66 10.10
N LYS A 222 14.61 8.78 9.45
CA LYS A 222 13.95 9.95 10.07
C LYS A 222 12.48 10.09 9.65
N TYR A 223 11.81 8.97 9.36
CA TYR A 223 10.42 8.93 8.87
C TYR A 223 9.43 9.61 9.79
N ALA A 224 9.56 9.39 11.11
CA ALA A 224 8.60 9.81 12.13
C ALA A 224 8.84 11.21 12.72
N LEU A 225 9.87 11.93 12.26
CA LEU A 225 10.30 13.23 12.87
C LEU A 225 9.52 14.46 12.34
N GLY A 226 8.36 14.26 11.73
CA GLY A 226 7.48 15.34 11.27
C GLY A 226 7.84 15.97 9.92
N LYS A 227 8.95 15.57 9.31
CA LYS A 227 9.39 16.01 7.96
C LYS A 227 9.38 14.87 6.93
N GLY A 228 9.30 13.63 7.38
CA GLY A 228 9.31 12.44 6.55
C GLY A 228 7.92 12.04 6.09
N LEU A 229 7.42 10.93 6.61
CA LEU A 229 6.13 10.37 6.22
C LEU A 229 4.96 10.92 7.02
N ASP A 230 3.79 11.02 6.41
CA ASP A 230 2.53 11.27 7.12
C ASP A 230 1.93 9.98 7.67
N SER A 231 2.17 8.87 7.00
CA SER A 231 1.68 7.54 7.32
C SER A 231 2.68 6.48 6.84
N ALA A 232 2.55 5.28 7.35
CA ALA A 232 3.27 4.11 6.87
C ALA A 232 2.34 2.89 6.81
N MET A 233 2.67 1.94 5.95
CA MET A 233 2.00 0.64 5.87
C MET A 233 2.31 -0.15 7.14
N ASN A 234 1.28 -0.43 7.95
CA ASN A 234 1.45 -1.03 9.29
C ASN A 234 1.54 -2.56 9.22
N TYR A 235 2.58 -3.06 8.54
CA TYR A 235 2.89 -4.49 8.51
C TYR A 235 3.09 -5.09 9.91
N PRO A 236 3.72 -4.39 10.88
CA PRO A 236 3.81 -4.90 12.25
C PRO A 236 2.46 -5.26 12.87
N LEU A 237 1.40 -4.47 12.63
CA LEU A 237 0.05 -4.81 13.10
C LEU A 237 -0.45 -6.09 12.45
N LYS A 238 -0.30 -6.24 11.13
CA LYS A 238 -0.72 -7.45 10.40
C LYS A 238 -0.06 -8.70 10.96
N VAL A 239 1.25 -8.67 11.18
CA VAL A 239 2.00 -9.81 11.73
C VAL A 239 1.46 -10.18 13.10
N ASN A 240 1.39 -9.22 14.02
CA ASN A 240 0.93 -9.50 15.40
C ASN A 240 -0.53 -9.94 15.48
N VAL A 241 -1.43 -9.38 14.66
CA VAL A 241 -2.83 -9.84 14.59
C VAL A 241 -2.91 -11.27 14.08
N THR A 242 -2.11 -11.60 13.05
CA THR A 242 -2.09 -12.95 12.48
C THR A 242 -1.58 -13.97 13.51
N ASP A 243 -0.47 -13.68 14.15
CA ASP A 243 0.15 -14.59 15.14
C ASP A 243 -0.73 -14.80 16.37
N TYR A 244 -1.37 -13.73 16.84
CA TYR A 244 -2.34 -13.83 17.93
C TYR A 244 -3.53 -14.74 17.56
N LEU A 245 -4.10 -14.56 16.37
CA LEU A 245 -5.28 -15.33 15.93
C LEU A 245 -4.94 -16.78 15.54
N LEU A 246 -3.71 -17.04 15.13
CA LEU A 246 -3.21 -18.41 14.89
C LEU A 246 -2.77 -19.12 16.18
N GLY A 247 -2.69 -18.40 17.30
CA GLY A 247 -2.26 -18.95 18.60
C GLY A 247 -0.74 -19.00 18.78
N ASN A 248 0.02 -18.30 17.95
CA ASN A 248 1.48 -18.17 18.06
C ASN A 248 1.87 -17.12 19.13
N GLN A 249 0.96 -16.24 19.49
CA GLN A 249 1.11 -15.21 20.52
C GLN A 249 -0.10 -15.22 21.47
N SER A 250 0.14 -14.87 22.74
CA SER A 250 -0.93 -14.65 23.70
C SER A 250 -1.58 -13.26 23.55
N ALA A 251 -2.76 -13.07 24.14
CA ALA A 251 -3.38 -11.75 24.23
C ALA A 251 -2.50 -10.74 25.02
N LYS A 252 -1.64 -11.22 25.92
CA LYS A 252 -0.67 -10.40 26.65
C LYS A 252 0.42 -9.87 25.71
N ASP A 253 0.93 -10.71 24.80
CA ASP A 253 1.93 -10.31 23.81
C ASP A 253 1.33 -9.30 22.84
N MET A 254 0.12 -9.58 22.30
CA MET A 254 -0.60 -8.67 21.44
C MET A 254 -0.88 -7.31 22.13
N LYS A 255 -1.30 -7.32 23.40
CA LYS A 255 -1.45 -6.09 24.19
C LYS A 255 -0.13 -5.33 24.30
N THR A 256 0.98 -6.03 24.59
CA THR A 256 2.31 -5.42 24.73
C THR A 256 2.74 -4.77 23.43
N PHE A 257 2.53 -5.42 22.31
CA PHE A 257 2.78 -4.85 20.98
C PHE A 257 1.97 -3.55 20.74
N LEU A 258 0.66 -3.57 21.01
CA LEU A 258 -0.20 -2.40 20.79
C LEU A 258 0.19 -1.21 21.69
N ILE A 259 0.57 -1.47 22.95
CA ILE A 259 1.08 -0.44 23.87
C ILE A 259 2.43 0.10 23.37
N SER A 260 3.35 -0.76 22.94
CA SER A 260 4.65 -0.35 22.42
C SER A 260 4.49 0.54 21.19
N GLN A 261 3.64 0.16 20.27
CA GLN A 261 3.36 0.97 19.08
C GLN A 261 2.75 2.34 19.47
N GLN A 262 1.81 2.37 20.41
CA GLN A 262 1.22 3.61 20.91
C GLN A 262 2.25 4.52 21.59
N CYS A 263 3.22 3.95 22.31
CA CYS A 263 4.26 4.71 23.02
C CYS A 263 5.37 5.20 22.09
N ASN A 264 5.75 4.40 21.09
CA ASN A 264 6.87 4.70 20.19
C ASN A 264 6.53 5.76 19.15
N TYR A 265 5.30 5.75 18.65
CA TYR A 265 4.92 6.59 17.53
C TYR A 265 4.46 7.98 17.97
N PRO A 266 4.90 9.06 17.29
CA PRO A 266 4.26 10.36 17.44
C PRO A 266 2.76 10.25 17.18
N LYS A 267 1.95 10.85 18.04
CA LYS A 267 0.49 10.74 17.97
C LYS A 267 -0.13 10.97 16.59
N PRO A 268 0.25 12.02 15.81
CA PRO A 268 -0.32 12.20 14.47
C PRO A 268 -0.03 11.02 13.53
N LEU A 269 1.18 10.47 13.57
CA LEU A 269 1.59 9.34 12.75
C LEU A 269 0.86 8.05 13.19
N TYR A 270 0.77 7.80 14.50
CA TYR A 270 0.07 6.63 15.05
C TYR A 270 -1.40 6.56 14.61
N TYR A 271 -2.10 7.70 14.65
CA TYR A 271 -3.50 7.78 14.21
C TYR A 271 -3.67 7.81 12.68
N ALA A 272 -2.59 7.98 11.95
CA ALA A 272 -2.56 7.97 10.49
C ALA A 272 -1.92 6.69 9.90
N LEU A 273 -1.48 5.72 10.72
CA LEU A 273 -0.93 4.46 10.21
C LEU A 273 -1.94 3.74 9.31
N MET A 274 -1.48 3.26 8.16
CA MET A 274 -2.27 2.47 7.24
C MET A 274 -2.33 1.02 7.71
N ASN A 275 -3.37 0.70 8.47
CA ASN A 275 -3.58 -0.62 9.06
C ASN A 275 -4.10 -1.59 7.99
N LEU A 276 -3.23 -2.42 7.46
CA LEU A 276 -3.55 -3.43 6.45
C LEU A 276 -3.56 -4.83 7.08
N LEU A 277 -4.29 -5.76 6.46
CA LEU A 277 -4.27 -7.20 6.78
C LEU A 277 -3.81 -8.03 5.58
N SER A 278 -3.98 -7.50 4.38
CA SER A 278 -3.53 -8.07 3.11
C SER A 278 -2.95 -6.98 2.22
N SER A 279 -2.11 -7.36 1.28
CA SER A 279 -1.64 -6.49 0.20
C SER A 279 -1.32 -7.33 -1.05
N HIS A 280 -0.83 -6.67 -2.08
CA HIS A 280 -0.33 -7.33 -3.29
C HIS A 280 0.99 -8.10 -3.06
N ASP A 281 1.67 -7.87 -1.93
CA ASP A 281 2.98 -8.48 -1.58
C ASP A 281 2.88 -9.63 -0.57
N ILE A 282 1.71 -9.85 0.01
CA ILE A 282 1.50 -10.88 1.03
C ILE A 282 0.22 -11.68 0.77
N PRO A 283 0.11 -12.91 1.31
CA PRO A 283 -1.12 -13.69 1.20
C PRO A 283 -2.33 -12.94 1.77
N ARG A 284 -3.50 -13.20 1.20
CA ARG A 284 -4.75 -12.64 1.70
C ARG A 284 -5.05 -13.16 3.11
N ILE A 285 -5.53 -12.30 3.97
CA ILE A 285 -5.75 -12.60 5.39
C ILE A 285 -6.63 -13.83 5.59
N ARG A 286 -7.70 -13.99 4.80
CA ARG A 286 -8.57 -15.17 4.90
C ARG A 286 -7.82 -16.45 4.59
N THR A 287 -6.91 -16.44 3.61
CA THR A 287 -6.07 -17.59 3.26
C THR A 287 -5.07 -17.89 4.37
N THR A 288 -4.36 -16.89 4.85
CA THR A 288 -3.40 -17.03 5.95
C THR A 288 -4.06 -17.66 7.19
N LEU A 289 -5.23 -17.14 7.59
CA LEU A 289 -5.93 -17.64 8.78
C LEU A 289 -6.60 -19.00 8.56
N ALA A 290 -7.00 -19.32 7.33
CA ALA A 290 -7.53 -20.64 6.98
C ALA A 290 -6.45 -21.72 7.03
N THR A 291 -5.29 -21.44 6.49
CA THR A 291 -4.21 -22.41 6.26
C THR A 291 -3.16 -22.42 7.37
N GLY A 292 -2.96 -21.32 8.07
CA GLY A 292 -1.83 -21.08 8.97
C GLY A 292 -0.54 -20.69 8.24
N MET A 293 -0.58 -20.57 6.91
CA MET A 293 0.59 -20.20 6.09
C MET A 293 0.79 -18.69 6.09
N ASN A 294 1.85 -18.21 6.73
CA ASN A 294 2.20 -16.80 6.78
C ASN A 294 3.59 -16.54 6.19
N GLU A 295 4.61 -17.27 6.63
CA GLU A 295 6.01 -17.07 6.21
C GLU A 295 6.58 -18.27 5.44
N ASN A 296 6.25 -19.49 5.86
CA ASN A 296 6.71 -20.71 5.21
C ASN A 296 5.70 -21.14 4.14
N LEU A 297 5.80 -20.51 2.99
CA LEU A 297 4.91 -20.79 1.87
C LEU A 297 5.47 -21.92 1.00
N PRO A 298 4.61 -22.78 0.43
CA PRO A 298 5.03 -23.80 -0.53
C PRO A 298 5.55 -23.16 -1.82
N SER A 299 6.17 -23.96 -2.70
CA SER A 299 6.61 -23.46 -4.02
C SER A 299 5.45 -22.86 -4.82
N ARG A 300 5.76 -22.06 -5.85
CA ARG A 300 4.73 -21.44 -6.70
C ARG A 300 3.83 -22.49 -7.35
N GLU A 301 4.41 -23.60 -7.81
CA GLU A 301 3.68 -24.74 -8.39
C GLU A 301 2.72 -25.38 -7.38
N GLN A 302 3.20 -25.59 -6.16
CA GLN A 302 2.37 -26.14 -5.08
C GLN A 302 1.27 -25.17 -4.65
N GLN A 303 1.54 -23.84 -4.69
CA GLN A 303 0.52 -22.84 -4.43
C GLN A 303 -0.58 -22.83 -5.51
N ALA A 304 -0.22 -23.05 -6.78
CA ALA A 304 -1.17 -23.12 -7.89
C ALA A 304 -2.16 -24.28 -7.74
N GLU A 305 -1.73 -25.39 -7.17
CA GLU A 305 -2.53 -26.60 -6.95
C GLU A 305 -3.21 -26.66 -5.57
N TYR A 306 -2.90 -25.68 -4.71
CA TYR A 306 -3.36 -25.70 -3.33
C TYR A 306 -4.87 -25.54 -3.21
N VAL A 307 -5.50 -26.48 -2.51
CA VAL A 307 -6.97 -26.50 -2.33
C VAL A 307 -7.32 -26.14 -0.89
N ILE A 308 -8.05 -25.05 -0.73
CA ILE A 308 -8.63 -24.65 0.55
C ILE A 308 -9.95 -25.44 0.73
N THR A 309 -9.98 -26.32 1.72
CA THR A 309 -11.18 -27.09 2.04
C THR A 309 -12.25 -26.23 2.70
N SER A 310 -13.52 -26.66 2.64
CA SER A 310 -14.62 -25.92 3.29
C SER A 310 -14.41 -25.74 4.80
N LYS A 311 -13.78 -26.70 5.49
CA LYS A 311 -13.44 -26.58 6.92
C LYS A 311 -12.39 -25.52 7.16
N MET A 312 -11.36 -25.46 6.33
CA MET A 312 -10.33 -24.43 6.41
C MET A 312 -10.94 -23.05 6.14
N ASP A 313 -11.77 -22.93 5.11
CA ASP A 313 -12.44 -21.68 4.77
C ASP A 313 -13.36 -21.18 5.90
N GLN A 314 -14.13 -22.04 6.53
CA GLN A 314 -14.96 -21.68 7.70
C GLN A 314 -14.10 -21.15 8.86
N LYS A 315 -12.98 -21.80 9.16
CA LYS A 315 -12.01 -21.32 10.16
C LYS A 315 -11.45 -19.93 9.74
N GLY A 316 -11.00 -19.82 8.50
CA GLY A 316 -10.47 -18.58 7.93
C GLY A 316 -11.48 -17.43 8.03
N LYS A 317 -12.74 -17.68 7.69
CA LYS A 317 -13.84 -16.73 7.79
C LYS A 317 -14.05 -16.23 9.22
N ALA A 318 -14.13 -17.14 10.19
CA ALA A 318 -14.34 -16.79 11.59
C ALA A 318 -13.18 -15.94 12.14
N LEU A 319 -11.94 -16.32 11.85
CA LEU A 319 -10.76 -15.58 12.31
C LEU A 319 -10.59 -14.23 11.58
N THR A 320 -10.94 -14.16 10.29
CA THR A 320 -10.91 -12.89 9.53
C THR A 320 -11.86 -11.85 10.12
N ARG A 321 -13.02 -12.23 10.62
CA ARG A 321 -13.94 -11.34 11.36
C ARG A 321 -13.25 -10.70 12.56
N LEU A 322 -12.52 -11.50 13.34
CA LEU A 322 -11.77 -11.00 14.50
C LEU A 322 -10.59 -10.10 14.09
N ALA A 323 -9.85 -10.48 13.02
CA ALA A 323 -8.77 -9.67 12.48
C ALA A 323 -9.27 -8.30 12.04
N MET A 324 -10.36 -8.24 11.28
CA MET A 324 -10.98 -6.99 10.84
C MET A 324 -11.53 -6.18 12.02
N ALA A 325 -12.11 -6.82 13.03
CA ALA A 325 -12.53 -6.12 14.24
C ALA A 325 -11.35 -5.40 14.91
N VAL A 326 -10.21 -6.07 15.08
CA VAL A 326 -8.99 -5.43 15.61
C VAL A 326 -8.55 -4.28 14.69
N GLN A 327 -8.46 -4.51 13.37
CA GLN A 327 -8.06 -3.51 12.39
C GLN A 327 -8.89 -2.23 12.46
N PHE A 328 -10.20 -2.36 12.65
CA PHE A 328 -11.12 -1.22 12.67
C PHE A 328 -11.22 -0.54 14.04
N PHE A 329 -10.86 -1.24 15.13
CA PHE A 329 -10.95 -0.70 16.47
C PHE A 329 -9.64 -0.08 17.00
N VAL A 330 -8.47 -0.50 16.52
CA VAL A 330 -7.21 0.16 16.88
C VAL A 330 -7.07 1.53 16.20
N PRO A 331 -6.29 2.48 16.76
CA PRO A 331 -5.93 3.72 16.08
C PRO A 331 -5.25 3.46 14.74
N GLY A 332 -5.41 4.40 13.80
CA GLY A 332 -4.89 4.29 12.42
C GLY A 332 -6.01 4.27 11.38
N MET A 333 -5.67 4.11 10.13
CA MET A 333 -6.59 4.05 9.00
C MET A 333 -6.75 2.61 8.54
N PRO A 334 -7.92 1.96 8.73
CA PRO A 334 -8.14 0.62 8.18
C PRO A 334 -7.99 0.64 6.66
N CYS A 335 -7.17 -0.25 6.13
CA CYS A 335 -6.96 -0.45 4.70
C CYS A 335 -7.46 -1.83 4.30
N ILE A 336 -8.47 -1.88 3.45
CA ILE A 336 -9.04 -3.11 2.90
C ILE A 336 -8.36 -3.37 1.56
N TYR A 337 -7.69 -4.49 1.42
CA TYR A 337 -7.21 -4.94 0.12
C TYR A 337 -8.40 -5.44 -0.70
N TYR A 338 -8.52 -5.02 -1.96
CA TYR A 338 -9.68 -5.34 -2.78
C TYR A 338 -10.05 -6.82 -2.75
N GLY A 339 -11.32 -7.12 -2.56
CA GLY A 339 -11.84 -8.48 -2.48
C GLY A 339 -11.78 -9.11 -1.08
N ASP A 340 -11.03 -8.55 -0.12
CA ASP A 340 -11.07 -9.03 1.27
C ASP A 340 -12.45 -8.80 1.89
N GLU A 341 -13.14 -7.74 1.47
CA GLU A 341 -14.53 -7.47 1.86
C GLU A 341 -15.51 -8.55 1.39
N TYR A 342 -15.13 -9.34 0.40
CA TYR A 342 -15.86 -10.51 -0.06
C TYR A 342 -15.18 -11.84 0.30
N GLY A 343 -14.16 -11.79 1.13
CA GLY A 343 -13.43 -12.98 1.59
C GLY A 343 -12.70 -13.72 0.48
N MET A 344 -12.14 -13.01 -0.49
CA MET A 344 -11.32 -13.63 -1.53
C MET A 344 -10.11 -14.33 -0.93
N HIS A 345 -9.74 -15.46 -1.54
CA HIS A 345 -8.54 -16.21 -1.22
C HIS A 345 -7.38 -15.85 -2.17
N GLY A 346 -6.16 -16.11 -1.72
CA GLY A 346 -4.94 -16.01 -2.52
C GLY A 346 -3.71 -16.18 -1.64
N LEU A 347 -2.79 -17.03 -2.06
CA LEU A 347 -1.45 -17.16 -1.48
C LEU A 347 -0.56 -16.00 -1.96
N MET A 348 0.73 -16.22 -2.23
CA MET A 348 1.61 -15.15 -2.72
C MET A 348 1.29 -14.75 -4.17
N ASP A 349 1.90 -13.68 -4.64
CA ASP A 349 1.88 -13.27 -6.05
C ASP A 349 2.22 -14.46 -6.99
N PRO A 350 1.38 -14.71 -8.02
CA PRO A 350 0.27 -13.92 -8.51
C PRO A 350 -1.10 -14.29 -7.90
N PHE A 351 -1.18 -15.25 -6.99
CA PHE A 351 -2.45 -15.83 -6.51
C PHE A 351 -3.25 -14.87 -5.63
N ASN A 352 -2.59 -13.95 -4.91
CA ASN A 352 -3.25 -12.89 -4.14
C ASN A 352 -3.81 -11.75 -5.02
N ARG A 353 -3.42 -11.69 -6.31
CA ARG A 353 -3.80 -10.65 -7.28
C ARG A 353 -4.91 -11.09 -8.24
N GLY A 354 -5.72 -12.07 -7.84
CA GLY A 354 -6.82 -12.58 -8.64
C GLY A 354 -7.84 -11.52 -9.04
N ALA A 355 -8.55 -11.73 -10.15
CA ALA A 355 -9.62 -10.84 -10.59
C ALA A 355 -10.70 -10.71 -9.50
N PHE A 356 -11.18 -9.49 -9.28
CA PHE A 356 -12.23 -9.20 -8.29
C PHE A 356 -13.53 -9.93 -8.61
N PHE A 357 -14.15 -10.55 -7.61
CA PHE A 357 -15.49 -11.15 -7.71
C PHE A 357 -16.22 -11.12 -6.36
N GLU A 358 -17.52 -10.98 -6.42
CA GLU A 358 -18.42 -10.83 -5.28
C GLU A 358 -18.99 -12.18 -4.85
N ASN A 359 -18.22 -12.98 -4.11
CA ASN A 359 -18.58 -14.36 -3.75
C ASN A 359 -19.24 -14.50 -2.36
N ASP A 360 -18.75 -13.78 -1.34
CA ASP A 360 -19.22 -13.92 0.05
C ASP A 360 -19.94 -12.67 0.53
N LYS A 361 -21.24 -12.61 0.26
CA LYS A 361 -22.08 -11.47 0.67
C LYS A 361 -22.23 -11.33 2.19
N GLU A 362 -22.05 -12.40 2.95
CA GLU A 362 -22.11 -12.36 4.42
C GLU A 362 -20.88 -11.60 4.95
N THR A 363 -19.68 -11.95 4.48
CA THR A 363 -18.45 -11.22 4.80
C THR A 363 -18.58 -9.73 4.42
N TYR A 364 -19.13 -9.43 3.25
CA TYR A 364 -19.37 -8.05 2.84
C TYR A 364 -20.28 -7.29 3.82
N GLN A 365 -21.37 -7.89 4.28
CA GLN A 365 -22.27 -7.25 5.24
C GLN A 365 -21.58 -6.98 6.60
N GLU A 366 -20.67 -7.85 7.01
CA GLU A 366 -19.88 -7.66 8.23
C GLU A 366 -18.89 -6.51 8.10
N VAL A 367 -18.15 -6.46 6.98
CA VAL A 367 -17.25 -5.35 6.69
C VAL A 367 -18.03 -4.04 6.60
N LEU A 368 -19.19 -4.02 5.94
CA LEU A 368 -20.06 -2.85 5.86
C LEU A 368 -20.50 -2.34 7.26
N ARG A 369 -20.76 -3.25 8.20
CA ARG A 369 -21.08 -2.87 9.60
C ARG A 369 -19.88 -2.23 10.29
N LEU A 370 -18.67 -2.79 10.11
CA LEU A 370 -17.43 -2.26 10.71
C LEU A 370 -17.08 -0.87 10.14
N THR A 371 -17.15 -0.71 8.82
CA THR A 371 -16.89 0.58 8.17
C THR A 371 -17.90 1.64 8.59
N SER A 372 -19.22 1.27 8.60
CA SER A 372 -20.29 2.17 9.02
C SER A 372 -20.14 2.58 10.47
N LEU A 373 -19.80 1.65 11.36
CA LEU A 373 -19.57 1.93 12.78
C LEU A 373 -18.39 2.91 12.95
N ARG A 374 -17.25 2.60 12.32
CA ARG A 374 -16.08 3.46 12.43
C ARG A 374 -16.31 4.86 11.85
N ASN A 375 -16.98 4.97 10.70
CA ASN A 375 -17.25 6.25 10.07
C ASN A 375 -18.24 7.11 10.87
N ARG A 376 -19.18 6.49 11.57
CA ARG A 376 -20.14 7.18 12.45
C ARG A 376 -19.53 7.60 13.78
N GLU A 377 -18.64 6.79 14.33
CA GLU A 377 -18.17 6.93 15.70
C GLU A 377 -16.80 7.64 15.75
N LYS A 378 -16.80 8.95 16.06
CA LYS A 378 -15.56 9.73 16.22
C LYS A 378 -14.61 9.11 17.24
N VAL A 379 -15.13 8.46 18.29
CA VAL A 379 -14.34 7.75 19.30
C VAL A 379 -13.46 6.66 18.70
N LEU A 380 -13.89 5.98 17.64
CA LEU A 380 -13.07 4.98 16.94
C LEU A 380 -12.03 5.63 16.02
N GLN A 381 -12.26 6.85 15.56
CA GLN A 381 -11.34 7.59 14.70
C GLN A 381 -10.23 8.24 15.52
N THR A 382 -10.59 9.11 16.46
CA THR A 382 -9.66 9.97 17.20
C THR A 382 -9.81 9.88 18.73
N GLY A 383 -10.51 8.87 19.27
CA GLY A 383 -10.58 8.61 20.70
C GLY A 383 -9.29 8.00 21.26
N TYR A 384 -9.09 8.11 22.56
CA TYR A 384 -8.02 7.40 23.27
C TYR A 384 -8.19 5.89 23.15
N ALA A 385 -7.11 5.14 23.31
CA ALA A 385 -7.11 3.68 23.31
C ALA A 385 -6.45 3.13 24.57
N LEU A 386 -7.08 2.13 25.18
CA LEU A 386 -6.51 1.29 26.24
C LEU A 386 -6.63 -0.18 25.82
N TYR A 387 -5.61 -0.93 26.14
CA TYR A 387 -5.50 -2.34 25.78
C TYR A 387 -5.40 -3.20 27.05
N MET A 388 -6.19 -4.24 27.11
CA MET A 388 -6.24 -5.16 28.24
C MET A 388 -6.18 -6.60 27.74
N ALA A 389 -5.59 -7.48 28.54
CA ALA A 389 -5.58 -8.92 28.31
C ALA A 389 -6.10 -9.60 29.59
N PRO A 390 -7.43 -9.69 29.78
CA PRO A 390 -8.03 -10.30 30.96
C PRO A 390 -7.66 -11.78 31.12
N THR A 391 -7.45 -12.47 30.02
CA THR A 391 -6.94 -13.84 29.96
C THR A 391 -5.91 -13.97 28.84
N GLU A 392 -5.26 -15.11 28.72
CA GLU A 392 -4.29 -15.38 27.66
C GLU A 392 -4.90 -15.34 26.24
N ASN A 393 -6.20 -15.58 26.13
CA ASN A 393 -6.90 -15.68 24.84
C ASN A 393 -7.84 -14.52 24.56
N VAL A 394 -7.96 -13.54 25.48
CA VAL A 394 -8.91 -12.44 25.35
C VAL A 394 -8.16 -11.11 25.33
N LEU A 395 -8.20 -10.45 24.17
CA LEU A 395 -7.78 -9.07 24.00
C LEU A 395 -9.02 -8.17 24.11
N ALA A 396 -8.96 -7.16 24.99
CA ALA A 396 -9.98 -6.12 25.08
C ALA A 396 -9.40 -4.77 24.66
N ILE A 397 -10.10 -4.05 23.80
CA ILE A 397 -9.70 -2.76 23.25
C ILE A 397 -10.76 -1.74 23.64
N LEU A 398 -10.43 -0.86 24.59
CA LEU A 398 -11.31 0.24 24.98
C LEU A 398 -10.92 1.49 24.20
N ARG A 399 -11.87 2.05 23.46
CA ARG A 399 -11.76 3.36 22.81
C ARG A 399 -12.64 4.35 23.57
N PHE A 400 -12.11 5.53 23.93
CA PHE A 400 -12.89 6.49 24.69
C PHE A 400 -12.52 7.94 24.38
N ILE A 401 -13.47 8.83 24.59
CA ILE A 401 -13.32 10.28 24.63
C ILE A 401 -13.65 10.74 26.03
N SER A 402 -12.77 11.54 26.62
CA SER A 402 -12.89 12.09 27.98
C SER A 402 -12.76 13.60 27.93
N GLU A 403 -13.35 14.29 28.92
CA GLU A 403 -13.31 15.74 29.05
C GLU A 403 -13.82 16.50 27.79
N LYS A 404 -14.70 15.86 27.02
CA LYS A 404 -15.28 16.37 25.78
C LYS A 404 -14.22 16.74 24.72
N LYS A 405 -13.07 16.06 24.73
CA LYS A 405 -11.98 16.25 23.78
C LYS A 405 -11.44 14.91 23.28
N ASP A 406 -11.15 14.86 22.00
CA ASP A 406 -10.41 13.73 21.43
C ASP A 406 -8.89 13.85 21.71
N VAL A 407 -8.09 12.90 21.22
CA VAL A 407 -6.63 12.86 21.43
C VAL A 407 -5.88 14.09 20.89
N PHE A 408 -6.47 14.83 19.96
CA PHE A 408 -5.92 16.04 19.37
C PHE A 408 -6.42 17.33 20.03
N GLY A 409 -7.29 17.21 21.04
CA GLY A 409 -7.92 18.34 21.71
C GLY A 409 -9.15 18.91 21.02
N GLU A 410 -9.60 18.25 19.93
CA GLU A 410 -10.80 18.66 19.22
C GLU A 410 -12.07 18.31 20.03
N ALA A 411 -13.04 19.24 20.01
CA ALA A 411 -14.30 19.04 20.72
C ALA A 411 -15.04 17.79 20.24
N SER A 412 -15.48 16.97 21.20
CA SER A 412 -16.23 15.74 20.95
C SER A 412 -17.04 15.33 22.17
N GLU A 413 -18.11 14.58 21.97
CA GLU A 413 -18.89 14.03 23.08
C GLU A 413 -18.11 12.94 23.83
N ASN A 414 -18.29 12.87 25.14
CA ASN A 414 -17.77 11.77 25.94
C ASN A 414 -18.45 10.47 25.53
N LYS A 415 -17.65 9.49 25.16
CA LYS A 415 -18.13 8.19 24.71
C LYS A 415 -17.08 7.13 24.97
N ALA A 416 -17.49 5.93 25.26
CA ALA A 416 -16.63 4.76 25.36
C ALA A 416 -17.21 3.59 24.57
N ILE A 417 -16.35 2.81 23.91
CA ILE A 417 -16.67 1.57 23.21
C ILE A 417 -15.61 0.54 23.59
N LEU A 418 -16.05 -0.62 24.06
CA LEU A 418 -15.21 -1.77 24.39
C LEU A 418 -15.46 -2.87 23.39
#